data_55ae8ae7249570187d4dd5818c97d453
#
_entry.id   55ae8ae7249570187d4dd5818c97d453
#
_cell.length_a   1.000
_cell.length_b   1.000
_cell.length_c   1.000
_cell.angle_alpha   90.00
_cell.angle_beta   90.00
_cell.angle_gamma   90.00
#
_symmetry.space_group_name_H-M   'P 1'
#
loop_
_entity.id
_entity.type
_entity.pdbx_description
1 polymer ?
#
loop_
_entity_poly.entity_id
_entity_poly.type
_entity_poly.pdbx_seq_one_letter_code
_entity_poly.pdbx_strand_id
1 'polypeptide(L)'
;MQRFDYEGFDSTGARVAGEIDASTAEEAMGQLKQRAVLVKTLKVRQAEKTSLLSGPVQPGLADLELLTAELSVLLDAGLKIDKGIEILRKTNQKPSMKVLLDKVSQSLQRGQQLSDALSQFGNVFDPLYINLLRIGETTGQLAEVFRRLARDLAFRRDLRSKIVQSVTYPLVILFVCISSVLFIFNFVVPNLAKMFNGQADLPIYTRMLLGTSEWLIQYQLWLLGALVLGAVAINRGWRTPAVQDVVQRWQLKLPLLRTATVLVERIRFNSGLSMMLQSGVSIDVALELAIGNVRNQLIRQEVTIALGKIKRGEMLSAALKQSCLYPDLFASLLSIGEESGELARIFDEITQRSQREFSAWVTRLTTLLEPLMMLVMGGIVGSVVIIMMVSINATSTGGL
;
A
#
# COMPACT_ATOMS: atom_id res chain seq x y z
N MET A 1 -24.53 -32.83 4.59
CA MET A 1 -25.71 -32.37 3.85
C MET A 1 -25.23 -31.32 2.86
N GLN A 2 -25.62 -31.45 1.61
CA GLN A 2 -25.30 -30.47 0.54
C GLN A 2 -26.55 -29.65 0.27
N ARG A 3 -26.35 -28.36 -0.09
CA ARG A 3 -27.45 -27.48 -0.44
C ARG A 3 -27.62 -27.44 -1.94
N PHE A 4 -28.85 -27.64 -2.41
CA PHE A 4 -29.20 -27.62 -3.82
C PHE A 4 -30.11 -26.45 -4.12
N ASP A 5 -29.81 -25.69 -5.18
CA ASP A 5 -30.71 -24.69 -5.74
C ASP A 5 -31.59 -25.37 -6.80
N TYR A 6 -32.89 -25.19 -6.73
CA TYR A 6 -33.82 -25.74 -7.69
C TYR A 6 -34.69 -24.67 -8.35
N GLU A 7 -34.99 -24.90 -9.61
CA GLU A 7 -36.01 -24.18 -10.36
C GLU A 7 -37.00 -25.21 -10.90
N GLY A 8 -38.28 -24.94 -10.74
CA GLY A 8 -39.34 -25.87 -11.18
C GLY A 8 -40.70 -25.20 -11.31
N PHE A 9 -41.73 -26.00 -11.44
CA PHE A 9 -43.12 -25.56 -11.50
C PHE A 9 -43.91 -26.28 -10.41
N ASP A 10 -44.84 -25.56 -9.76
CA ASP A 10 -45.74 -26.17 -8.80
C ASP A 10 -46.92 -26.85 -9.50
N SER A 11 -47.82 -27.44 -8.70
CA SER A 11 -49.02 -28.12 -9.22
C SER A 11 -49.98 -27.20 -9.99
N THR A 12 -49.85 -25.90 -9.91
CA THR A 12 -50.65 -24.90 -10.61
C THR A 12 -49.98 -24.38 -11.89
N GLY A 13 -48.71 -24.83 -12.17
CA GLY A 13 -47.92 -24.37 -13.32
C GLY A 13 -47.18 -23.08 -13.06
N ALA A 14 -47.18 -22.55 -11.84
CA ALA A 14 -46.41 -21.36 -11.48
C ALA A 14 -44.91 -21.70 -11.27
N ARG A 15 -44.04 -20.82 -11.68
CA ARG A 15 -42.57 -20.95 -11.55
C ARG A 15 -42.17 -20.81 -10.10
N VAL A 16 -41.52 -21.84 -9.55
CA VAL A 16 -40.98 -21.82 -8.17
C VAL A 16 -39.49 -22.07 -8.21
N ALA A 17 -38.73 -21.22 -7.50
CA ALA A 17 -37.33 -21.42 -7.26
C ALA A 17 -37.04 -21.36 -5.76
N GLY A 18 -36.10 -22.18 -5.30
CA GLY A 18 -35.78 -22.24 -3.86
C GLY A 18 -34.52 -23.06 -3.59
N GLU A 19 -34.22 -23.21 -2.30
CA GLU A 19 -33.09 -24.00 -1.80
C GLU A 19 -33.62 -25.22 -1.04
N ILE A 20 -32.93 -26.38 -1.15
CA ILE A 20 -33.23 -27.59 -0.41
C ILE A 20 -31.94 -28.27 0.07
N ASP A 21 -31.94 -28.72 1.32
CA ASP A 21 -30.80 -29.43 1.90
C ASP A 21 -31.05 -30.95 1.78
N ALA A 22 -30.09 -31.66 1.14
CA ALA A 22 -30.14 -33.11 0.97
C ALA A 22 -28.73 -33.70 0.95
N SER A 23 -28.60 -35.00 1.19
CA SER A 23 -27.29 -35.67 1.12
C SER A 23 -26.90 -36.04 -0.30
N THR A 24 -27.87 -36.25 -1.18
CA THR A 24 -27.68 -36.58 -2.61
C THR A 24 -28.68 -35.83 -3.48
N ALA A 25 -28.38 -35.73 -4.78
CA ALA A 25 -29.30 -35.14 -5.76
C ALA A 25 -30.61 -35.92 -5.89
N GLU A 26 -30.56 -37.23 -5.71
CA GLU A 26 -31.74 -38.13 -5.74
C GLU A 26 -32.66 -37.87 -4.56
N GLU A 27 -32.10 -37.67 -3.37
CA GLU A 27 -32.87 -37.32 -2.15
C GLU A 27 -33.51 -35.93 -2.31
N ALA A 28 -32.78 -34.95 -2.85
CA ALA A 28 -33.32 -33.62 -3.14
C ALA A 28 -34.51 -33.69 -4.13
N MET A 29 -34.38 -34.46 -5.20
CA MET A 29 -35.47 -34.67 -6.16
C MET A 29 -36.67 -35.38 -5.51
N GLY A 30 -36.45 -36.38 -4.63
CA GLY A 30 -37.48 -37.07 -3.89
C GLY A 30 -38.29 -36.12 -3.00
N GLN A 31 -37.61 -35.28 -2.25
CA GLN A 31 -38.25 -34.28 -1.38
C GLN A 31 -39.02 -33.21 -2.18
N LEU A 32 -38.52 -32.79 -3.34
CA LEU A 32 -39.21 -31.82 -4.21
C LEU A 32 -40.44 -32.44 -4.87
N LYS A 33 -40.37 -33.70 -5.25
CA LYS A 33 -41.50 -34.46 -5.78
C LYS A 33 -42.62 -34.65 -4.72
N GLN A 34 -42.27 -34.87 -3.44
CA GLN A 34 -43.24 -34.89 -2.34
C GLN A 34 -43.92 -33.53 -2.12
N ARG A 35 -43.25 -32.44 -2.44
CA ARG A 35 -43.81 -31.07 -2.40
C ARG A 35 -44.56 -30.68 -3.67
N ALA A 36 -44.83 -31.63 -4.56
CA ALA A 36 -45.50 -31.43 -5.84
C ALA A 36 -44.83 -30.40 -6.75
N VAL A 37 -43.49 -30.24 -6.67
CA VAL A 37 -42.69 -29.35 -7.53
C VAL A 37 -42.07 -30.19 -8.64
N LEU A 38 -42.37 -29.82 -9.87
CA LEU A 38 -41.80 -30.43 -11.07
C LEU A 38 -40.47 -29.71 -11.40
N VAL A 39 -39.37 -30.38 -11.04
CA VAL A 39 -38.04 -29.78 -11.12
C VAL A 39 -37.58 -29.66 -12.57
N LYS A 40 -37.28 -28.45 -13.03
CA LYS A 40 -36.66 -28.17 -14.33
C LYS A 40 -35.12 -28.19 -14.25
N THR A 41 -34.56 -27.64 -13.19
CA THR A 41 -33.13 -27.56 -12.99
C THR A 41 -32.81 -27.77 -11.52
N LEU A 42 -31.88 -28.68 -11.23
CA LEU A 42 -31.31 -28.91 -9.90
C LEU A 42 -29.80 -28.75 -10.00
N LYS A 43 -29.26 -27.80 -9.28
CA LYS A 43 -27.81 -27.55 -9.25
C LYS A 43 -27.34 -27.69 -7.81
N VAL A 44 -26.24 -28.43 -7.61
CA VAL A 44 -25.52 -28.41 -6.35
C VAL A 44 -25.01 -27.00 -6.18
N ARG A 45 -25.40 -26.29 -5.13
CA ARG A 45 -24.75 -25.07 -4.75
C ARG A 45 -23.31 -25.43 -4.31
N GLN A 46 -22.40 -25.46 -5.26
CA GLN A 46 -21.00 -25.47 -4.89
C GLN A 46 -20.86 -24.23 -4.02
N ALA A 47 -20.51 -24.43 -2.72
CA ALA A 47 -19.98 -23.34 -1.91
C ALA A 47 -19.01 -22.63 -2.83
N GLU A 48 -19.24 -21.34 -3.11
CA GLU A 48 -18.34 -20.55 -3.96
C GLU A 48 -16.95 -21.00 -3.60
N LYS A 49 -16.24 -21.61 -4.56
CA LYS A 49 -14.84 -21.93 -4.39
C LYS A 49 -14.21 -20.59 -4.07
N THR A 50 -14.12 -20.29 -2.78
CA THR A 50 -13.22 -19.27 -2.29
C THR A 50 -11.91 -19.58 -2.98
N SER A 51 -11.60 -18.79 -3.96
CA SER A 51 -10.34 -18.88 -4.71
C SER A 51 -9.23 -19.09 -3.66
N LEU A 52 -8.53 -20.21 -3.75
CA LEU A 52 -7.42 -20.55 -2.84
C LEU A 52 -6.32 -19.48 -2.79
N LEU A 53 -6.47 -18.42 -3.60
CA LEU A 53 -5.61 -17.24 -3.68
C LEU A 53 -6.21 -16.00 -2.99
N SER A 54 -7.47 -15.99 -2.57
CA SER A 54 -8.04 -14.91 -1.77
C SER A 54 -8.02 -15.32 -0.30
N GLY A 55 -6.97 -14.95 0.41
CA GLY A 55 -7.03 -14.78 1.86
C GLY A 55 -8.21 -13.87 2.22
N PRO A 56 -8.66 -13.81 3.48
CA PRO A 56 -9.79 -12.98 3.89
C PRO A 56 -9.57 -11.57 3.32
N VAL A 57 -10.47 -11.13 2.42
CA VAL A 57 -10.39 -9.82 1.78
C VAL A 57 -10.48 -8.79 2.88
N GLN A 58 -9.32 -8.21 3.24
CA GLN A 58 -9.25 -7.19 4.28
C GLN A 58 -9.61 -5.82 3.67
N PRO A 59 -10.28 -4.94 4.43
CA PRO A 59 -10.54 -3.58 3.99
C PRO A 59 -9.24 -2.86 3.64
N GLY A 60 -9.23 -2.17 2.51
CA GLY A 60 -8.09 -1.35 2.10
C GLY A 60 -8.05 0.01 2.81
N LEU A 61 -6.93 0.76 2.61
CA LEU A 61 -6.78 2.10 3.18
C LEU A 61 -7.91 3.05 2.77
N ALA A 62 -8.38 2.96 1.52
CA ALA A 62 -9.48 3.80 1.03
C ALA A 62 -10.82 3.44 1.70
N ASP A 63 -11.04 2.16 1.99
CA ASP A 63 -12.26 1.73 2.69
C ASP A 63 -12.25 2.16 4.15
N LEU A 64 -11.08 2.11 4.79
CA LEU A 64 -10.88 2.55 6.16
C LEU A 64 -11.04 4.07 6.29
N GLU A 65 -10.48 4.83 5.36
CA GLU A 65 -10.63 6.29 5.33
C GLU A 65 -12.10 6.68 5.16
N LEU A 66 -12.80 6.06 4.20
CA LEU A 66 -14.22 6.34 3.97
C LEU A 66 -15.06 6.02 5.20
N LEU A 67 -14.87 4.83 5.81
CA LEU A 67 -15.55 4.44 7.05
C LEU A 67 -15.32 5.47 8.16
N THR A 68 -14.07 5.88 8.35
CA THR A 68 -13.69 6.83 9.41
C THR A 68 -14.29 8.21 9.17
N ALA A 69 -14.29 8.67 7.90
CA ALA A 69 -14.89 9.95 7.51
C ALA A 69 -16.43 9.94 7.69
N GLU A 70 -17.11 8.87 7.27
CA GLU A 70 -18.56 8.73 7.42
C GLU A 70 -18.95 8.67 8.89
N LEU A 71 -18.21 7.93 9.73
CA LEU A 71 -18.42 7.92 11.18
C LEU A 71 -18.22 9.30 11.80
N SER A 72 -17.18 10.04 11.37
CA SER A 72 -16.96 11.41 11.83
C SER A 72 -18.20 12.31 11.58
N VAL A 73 -18.73 12.25 10.35
CA VAL A 73 -19.91 13.05 9.98
C VAL A 73 -21.15 12.66 10.80
N LEU A 74 -21.39 11.36 10.99
CA LEU A 74 -22.54 10.86 11.75
C LEU A 74 -22.45 11.26 13.24
N LEU A 75 -21.26 11.17 13.82
CA LEU A 75 -21.02 11.56 15.21
C LEU A 75 -21.09 13.08 15.40
N ASP A 76 -20.59 13.88 14.45
CA ASP A 76 -20.71 15.33 14.44
C ASP A 76 -22.20 15.78 14.34
N ALA A 77 -23.04 14.99 13.68
CA ALA A 77 -24.50 15.18 13.63
C ALA A 77 -25.21 14.74 14.94
N GLY A 78 -24.46 14.31 15.97
CA GLY A 78 -25.02 13.93 17.28
C GLY A 78 -25.54 12.48 17.36
N LEU A 79 -25.28 11.64 16.34
CA LEU A 79 -25.65 10.22 16.39
C LEU A 79 -24.71 9.45 17.33
N LYS A 80 -25.28 8.51 18.07
CA LYS A 80 -24.48 7.59 18.87
C LYS A 80 -23.72 6.61 17.99
N ILE A 81 -22.54 6.17 18.44
CA ILE A 81 -21.64 5.29 17.66
C ILE A 81 -22.30 3.97 17.23
N ASP A 82 -23.11 3.35 18.06
CA ASP A 82 -23.88 2.14 17.76
C ASP A 82 -24.80 2.33 16.56
N LYS A 83 -25.51 3.46 16.50
CA LYS A 83 -26.37 3.84 15.38
C LYS A 83 -25.57 4.17 14.13
N GLY A 84 -24.43 4.86 14.26
CA GLY A 84 -23.52 5.13 13.15
C GLY A 84 -23.04 3.81 12.49
N ILE A 85 -22.57 2.87 13.29
CA ILE A 85 -22.12 1.56 12.79
C ILE A 85 -23.30 0.79 12.14
N GLU A 86 -24.51 0.86 12.71
CA GLU A 86 -25.70 0.20 12.13
C GLU A 86 -26.05 0.77 10.75
N ILE A 87 -26.02 2.09 10.58
CA ILE A 87 -26.26 2.76 9.30
C ILE A 87 -25.21 2.30 8.27
N LEU A 88 -23.94 2.38 8.61
CA LEU A 88 -22.85 1.99 7.70
C LEU A 88 -22.88 0.50 7.33
N ARG A 89 -23.30 -0.36 8.26
CA ARG A 89 -23.51 -1.78 7.98
C ARG A 89 -24.58 -2.02 6.93
N LYS A 90 -25.68 -1.25 6.96
CA LYS A 90 -26.79 -1.36 6.00
C LYS A 90 -26.46 -0.78 4.62
N THR A 91 -25.67 0.29 4.58
CA THR A 91 -25.35 1.01 3.34
C THR A 91 -24.14 0.44 2.61
N ASN A 92 -23.21 -0.19 3.34
CA ASN A 92 -21.97 -0.68 2.73
C ASN A 92 -22.20 -2.00 1.97
N GLN A 93 -21.79 -2.00 0.68
CA GLN A 93 -21.96 -3.17 -0.20
C GLN A 93 -20.70 -4.03 -0.34
N LYS A 94 -19.54 -3.54 0.13
CA LYS A 94 -18.27 -4.27 0.01
C LYS A 94 -18.22 -5.46 0.98
N PRO A 95 -17.98 -6.69 0.52
CA PRO A 95 -18.01 -7.90 1.37
C PRO A 95 -17.05 -7.82 2.56
N SER A 96 -15.81 -7.32 2.35
CA SER A 96 -14.80 -7.17 3.40
C SER A 96 -15.24 -6.23 4.51
N MET A 97 -15.84 -5.11 4.13
CA MET A 97 -16.30 -4.08 5.06
C MET A 97 -17.57 -4.56 5.80
N LYS A 98 -18.44 -5.28 5.11
CA LYS A 98 -19.65 -5.84 5.72
C LYS A 98 -19.32 -6.83 6.84
N VAL A 99 -18.36 -7.74 6.61
CA VAL A 99 -17.90 -8.69 7.64
C VAL A 99 -17.32 -7.96 8.86
N LEU A 100 -16.54 -6.90 8.64
CA LEU A 100 -15.99 -6.06 9.71
C LEU A 100 -17.11 -5.39 10.50
N LEU A 101 -18.03 -4.70 9.81
CA LEU A 101 -19.13 -3.96 10.44
C LEU A 101 -20.11 -4.87 11.17
N ASP A 102 -20.39 -6.07 10.66
CA ASP A 102 -21.22 -7.07 11.34
C ASP A 102 -20.60 -7.49 12.67
N LYS A 103 -19.30 -7.80 12.70
CA LYS A 103 -18.61 -8.17 13.95
C LYS A 103 -18.54 -7.01 14.94
N VAL A 104 -18.22 -5.81 14.47
CA VAL A 104 -18.18 -4.61 15.33
C VAL A 104 -19.55 -4.31 15.90
N SER A 105 -20.62 -4.36 15.08
CA SER A 105 -21.99 -4.15 15.54
C SER A 105 -22.40 -5.17 16.62
N GLN A 106 -22.05 -6.45 16.45
CA GLN A 106 -22.30 -7.50 17.46
C GLN A 106 -21.55 -7.24 18.77
N SER A 107 -20.31 -6.77 18.70
CA SER A 107 -19.51 -6.44 19.88
C SER A 107 -20.11 -5.27 20.65
N LEU A 108 -20.52 -4.20 19.95
CA LEU A 108 -21.19 -3.04 20.56
C LEU A 108 -22.53 -3.43 21.20
N GLN A 109 -23.34 -4.30 20.56
CA GLN A 109 -24.60 -4.81 21.13
C GLN A 109 -24.39 -5.63 22.41
N ARG A 110 -23.21 -6.24 22.59
CA ARG A 110 -22.81 -6.93 23.83
C ARG A 110 -22.25 -5.98 24.89
N GLY A 111 -22.26 -4.67 24.64
CA GLY A 111 -21.74 -3.66 25.56
C GLY A 111 -20.22 -3.51 25.57
N GLN A 112 -19.50 -4.07 24.59
CA GLN A 112 -18.05 -3.86 24.47
C GLN A 112 -17.77 -2.46 23.93
N GLN A 113 -16.61 -1.91 24.31
CA GLN A 113 -16.13 -0.64 23.77
C GLN A 113 -15.75 -0.80 22.28
N LEU A 114 -15.91 0.27 21.52
CA LEU A 114 -15.54 0.28 20.09
C LEU A 114 -14.05 0.01 19.88
N SER A 115 -13.19 0.59 20.72
CA SER A 115 -11.74 0.37 20.70
C SER A 115 -11.38 -1.11 20.87
N ASP A 116 -12.07 -1.83 21.77
CA ASP A 116 -11.84 -3.26 21.98
C ASP A 116 -12.40 -4.10 20.84
N ALA A 117 -13.56 -3.72 20.27
CA ALA A 117 -14.13 -4.39 19.10
C ALA A 117 -13.22 -4.28 17.87
N LEU A 118 -12.63 -3.08 17.64
CA LEU A 118 -11.73 -2.84 16.50
C LEU A 118 -10.32 -3.40 16.72
N SER A 119 -9.85 -3.55 17.97
CA SER A 119 -8.54 -4.13 18.29
C SER A 119 -8.40 -5.59 17.81
N GLN A 120 -9.52 -6.31 17.65
CA GLN A 120 -9.55 -7.65 17.09
C GLN A 120 -9.10 -7.69 15.61
N PHE A 121 -9.08 -6.54 14.94
CA PHE A 121 -8.67 -6.36 13.55
C PHE A 121 -7.32 -5.63 13.44
N GLY A 122 -6.33 -6.02 14.24
CA GLY A 122 -5.01 -5.37 14.33
C GLY A 122 -4.23 -5.26 13.00
N ASN A 123 -4.60 -6.06 11.98
CA ASN A 123 -4.04 -5.92 10.63
C ASN A 123 -4.68 -4.76 9.83
N VAL A 124 -5.83 -4.24 10.26
CA VAL A 124 -6.58 -3.15 9.60
C VAL A 124 -6.38 -1.83 10.34
N PHE A 125 -6.51 -1.87 11.67
CA PHE A 125 -6.39 -0.69 12.53
C PHE A 125 -5.03 -0.70 13.23
N ASP A 126 -4.26 0.36 13.04
CA ASP A 126 -2.96 0.47 13.71
C ASP A 126 -3.13 0.80 15.22
N PRO A 127 -2.10 0.57 16.04
CA PRO A 127 -2.18 0.83 17.49
C PRO A 127 -2.55 2.29 17.83
N LEU A 128 -2.11 3.25 17.01
CA LEU A 128 -2.46 4.67 17.20
C LEU A 128 -3.96 4.87 17.06
N TYR A 129 -4.57 4.30 16.01
CA TYR A 129 -6.01 4.38 15.78
C TYR A 129 -6.80 3.86 16.99
N ILE A 130 -6.45 2.68 17.49
CA ILE A 130 -7.12 2.05 18.64
C ILE A 130 -6.93 2.88 19.92
N ASN A 131 -5.71 3.36 20.18
CA ASN A 131 -5.44 4.15 21.38
C ASN A 131 -6.20 5.48 21.38
N LEU A 132 -6.27 6.17 20.23
CA LEU A 132 -7.04 7.40 20.09
C LEU A 132 -8.54 7.16 20.28
N LEU A 133 -9.08 6.06 19.76
CA LEU A 133 -10.48 5.70 20.02
C LEU A 133 -10.75 5.46 21.50
N ARG A 134 -9.87 4.72 22.19
CA ARG A 134 -10.00 4.48 23.63
C ARG A 134 -10.02 5.77 24.44
N ILE A 135 -9.17 6.73 24.06
CA ILE A 135 -9.16 8.07 24.66
C ILE A 135 -10.49 8.79 24.34
N GLY A 136 -10.94 8.76 23.09
CA GLY A 136 -12.20 9.39 22.69
C GLY A 136 -13.43 8.79 23.39
N GLU A 137 -13.44 7.47 23.63
CA GLU A 137 -14.49 6.79 24.40
C GLU A 137 -14.49 7.24 25.88
N THR A 138 -13.31 7.32 26.48
CA THR A 138 -13.15 7.71 27.89
C THR A 138 -13.49 9.17 28.12
N THR A 139 -13.15 10.05 27.19
CA THR A 139 -13.37 11.51 27.28
C THR A 139 -14.71 11.95 26.70
N GLY A 140 -15.44 11.07 26.02
CA GLY A 140 -16.67 11.41 25.31
C GLY A 140 -16.45 12.21 24.01
N GLN A 141 -15.20 12.31 23.51
CA GLN A 141 -14.82 13.13 22.34
C GLN A 141 -14.63 12.30 21.06
N LEU A 142 -15.41 11.23 20.90
CA LEU A 142 -15.29 10.35 19.72
C LEU A 142 -15.41 11.09 18.38
N ALA A 143 -16.31 12.06 18.26
CA ALA A 143 -16.51 12.85 17.05
C ALA A 143 -15.23 13.54 16.62
N GLU A 144 -14.55 14.22 17.55
CA GLU A 144 -13.29 14.92 17.29
C GLU A 144 -12.15 13.94 16.93
N VAL A 145 -12.07 12.81 17.63
CA VAL A 145 -11.10 11.75 17.34
C VAL A 145 -11.31 11.19 15.92
N PHE A 146 -12.53 10.87 15.54
CA PHE A 146 -12.84 10.39 14.19
C PHE A 146 -12.52 11.43 13.11
N ARG A 147 -12.79 12.71 13.36
CA ARG A 147 -12.46 13.80 12.43
C ARG A 147 -10.96 13.89 12.17
N ARG A 148 -10.13 13.73 13.20
CA ARG A 148 -8.66 13.75 13.09
C ARG A 148 -8.13 12.53 12.40
N LEU A 149 -8.61 11.35 12.76
CA LEU A 149 -8.26 10.08 12.12
C LEU A 149 -8.64 10.11 10.63
N ALA A 150 -9.80 10.65 10.28
CA ALA A 150 -10.23 10.79 8.89
C ALA A 150 -9.25 11.68 8.09
N ARG A 151 -8.80 12.81 8.66
CA ARG A 151 -7.80 13.67 8.01
C ARG A 151 -6.45 12.97 7.80
N ASP A 152 -5.97 12.23 8.80
CA ASP A 152 -4.70 11.48 8.69
C ASP A 152 -4.81 10.37 7.62
N LEU A 153 -5.91 9.63 7.61
CA LEU A 153 -6.14 8.59 6.62
C LEU A 153 -6.32 9.17 5.21
N ALA A 154 -7.02 10.29 5.06
CA ALA A 154 -7.15 11.00 3.80
C ALA A 154 -5.78 11.45 3.27
N PHE A 155 -4.93 12.01 4.13
CA PHE A 155 -3.56 12.35 3.76
C PHE A 155 -2.75 11.11 3.31
N ARG A 156 -2.82 10.01 4.07
CA ARG A 156 -2.13 8.75 3.70
C ARG A 156 -2.62 8.22 2.35
N ARG A 157 -3.92 8.31 2.07
CA ARG A 157 -4.51 7.92 0.78
C ARG A 157 -4.04 8.82 -0.36
N ASP A 158 -4.10 10.12 -0.17
CA ASP A 158 -3.67 11.10 -1.18
C ASP A 158 -2.18 10.95 -1.50
N LEU A 159 -1.36 10.73 -0.47
CA LEU A 159 0.06 10.47 -0.64
C LEU A 159 0.32 9.20 -1.44
N ARG A 160 -0.38 8.11 -1.09
CA ARG A 160 -0.30 6.85 -1.83
C ARG A 160 -0.74 7.03 -3.29
N SER A 161 -1.84 7.75 -3.50
CA SER A 161 -2.35 8.07 -4.85
C SER A 161 -1.33 8.84 -5.66
N LYS A 162 -0.71 9.88 -5.10
CA LYS A 162 0.35 10.67 -5.74
C LYS A 162 1.56 9.81 -6.11
N ILE A 163 2.01 8.94 -5.18
CA ILE A 163 3.12 8.03 -5.45
C ILE A 163 2.77 7.08 -6.61
N VAL A 164 1.60 6.45 -6.56
CA VAL A 164 1.17 5.53 -7.62
C VAL A 164 1.08 6.24 -8.97
N GLN A 165 0.43 7.40 -9.04
CA GLN A 165 0.32 8.19 -10.27
C GLN A 165 1.69 8.58 -10.81
N SER A 166 2.59 9.03 -9.93
CA SER A 166 3.93 9.44 -10.31
C SER A 166 4.82 8.30 -10.82
N VAL A 167 4.59 7.07 -10.37
CA VAL A 167 5.35 5.88 -10.80
C VAL A 167 4.72 5.22 -12.02
N THR A 168 3.42 5.39 -12.26
CA THR A 168 2.71 4.75 -13.37
C THR A 168 3.27 5.17 -14.72
N TYR A 169 3.51 6.47 -14.94
CA TYR A 169 4.07 6.98 -16.19
C TYR A 169 5.49 6.43 -16.48
N PRO A 170 6.47 6.49 -15.57
CA PRO A 170 7.77 5.84 -15.77
C PRO A 170 7.68 4.34 -16.03
N LEU A 171 6.77 3.62 -15.37
CA LEU A 171 6.59 2.18 -15.62
C LEU A 171 6.08 1.88 -17.03
N VAL A 172 5.13 2.67 -17.52
CA VAL A 172 4.62 2.53 -18.90
C VAL A 172 5.74 2.79 -19.90
N ILE A 173 6.51 3.87 -19.75
CA ILE A 173 7.65 4.17 -20.60
C ILE A 173 8.68 3.04 -20.54
N LEU A 174 9.06 2.61 -19.34
CA LEU A 174 10.02 1.51 -19.15
C LEU A 174 9.54 0.23 -19.86
N PHE A 175 8.27 -0.11 -19.76
CA PHE A 175 7.67 -1.26 -20.44
C PHE A 175 7.77 -1.13 -21.95
N VAL A 176 7.40 0.03 -22.52
CA VAL A 176 7.52 0.31 -23.96
C VAL A 176 8.98 0.23 -24.40
N CYS A 177 9.87 0.78 -23.59
CA CYS A 177 11.32 0.74 -23.82
C CYS A 177 11.86 -0.67 -23.89
N ILE A 178 11.60 -1.47 -22.87
CA ILE A 178 12.04 -2.87 -22.83
C ILE A 178 11.46 -3.64 -24.01
N SER A 179 10.16 -3.43 -24.31
CA SER A 179 9.50 -4.07 -25.44
C SER A 179 10.15 -3.70 -26.78
N SER A 180 10.51 -2.42 -26.97
CA SER A 180 11.20 -1.93 -28.18
C SER A 180 12.60 -2.53 -28.31
N VAL A 181 13.37 -2.56 -27.22
CA VAL A 181 14.70 -3.19 -27.20
C VAL A 181 14.60 -4.68 -27.53
N LEU A 182 13.68 -5.40 -26.88
CA LEU A 182 13.45 -6.82 -27.17
C LEU A 182 13.04 -7.03 -28.62
N PHE A 183 12.19 -6.18 -29.17
CA PHE A 183 11.79 -6.25 -30.57
C PHE A 183 13.00 -6.06 -31.51
N ILE A 184 13.82 -5.04 -31.28
CA ILE A 184 15.02 -4.79 -32.09
C ILE A 184 15.97 -5.99 -32.04
N PHE A 185 16.26 -6.51 -30.86
CA PHE A 185 17.21 -7.59 -30.67
C PHE A 185 16.67 -8.97 -31.15
N ASN A 186 15.36 -9.22 -31.10
CA ASN A 186 14.76 -10.48 -31.55
C ASN A 186 14.43 -10.51 -33.05
N PHE A 187 14.13 -9.34 -33.66
CA PHE A 187 13.66 -9.30 -35.04
C PHE A 187 14.60 -8.52 -35.96
N VAL A 188 15.05 -7.33 -35.58
CA VAL A 188 15.81 -6.46 -36.48
C VAL A 188 17.26 -6.94 -36.59
N VAL A 189 17.94 -7.13 -35.47
CA VAL A 189 19.35 -7.52 -35.44
C VAL A 189 19.61 -8.89 -36.11
N PRO A 190 18.82 -9.97 -35.89
CA PRO A 190 19.02 -11.25 -36.58
C PRO A 190 18.77 -11.18 -38.08
N ASN A 191 17.84 -10.35 -38.55
CA ASN A 191 17.59 -10.15 -39.98
C ASN A 191 18.78 -9.44 -40.64
N LEU A 192 19.40 -8.50 -39.95
CA LEU A 192 20.64 -7.86 -40.41
C LEU A 192 21.82 -8.86 -40.40
N ALA A 193 21.92 -9.72 -39.39
CA ALA A 193 22.95 -10.77 -39.34
C ALA A 193 22.96 -11.64 -40.58
N LYS A 194 21.79 -11.96 -41.15
CA LYS A 194 21.64 -12.74 -42.37
C LYS A 194 22.26 -12.03 -43.60
N MET A 195 22.24 -10.69 -43.62
CA MET A 195 22.84 -9.91 -44.73
C MET A 195 24.37 -9.91 -44.68
N PHE A 196 24.95 -10.17 -43.50
CA PHE A 196 26.41 -10.23 -43.29
C PHE A 196 26.97 -11.66 -43.32
N ASN A 197 26.13 -12.69 -43.53
CA ASN A 197 26.54 -14.08 -43.62
C ASN A 197 27.47 -14.27 -44.86
N GLY A 198 28.71 -14.55 -44.58
CA GLY A 198 29.74 -14.80 -45.63
C GLY A 198 30.90 -13.79 -45.63
N GLN A 199 30.86 -12.74 -44.82
CA GLN A 199 31.96 -11.80 -44.68
C GLN A 199 32.87 -12.18 -43.51
N ALA A 200 34.15 -12.42 -43.77
CA ALA A 200 35.11 -12.87 -42.74
C ALA A 200 35.51 -11.74 -41.75
N ASP A 201 35.43 -10.45 -42.17
CA ASP A 201 35.88 -9.32 -41.40
C ASP A 201 34.74 -8.36 -41.04
N LEU A 202 33.95 -8.72 -40.05
CA LEU A 202 32.95 -7.81 -39.46
C LEU A 202 33.63 -6.82 -38.52
N PRO A 203 33.27 -5.53 -38.59
CA PRO A 203 33.72 -4.53 -37.64
C PRO A 203 33.39 -4.94 -36.17
N ILE A 204 34.28 -4.57 -35.24
CA ILE A 204 34.20 -5.03 -33.84
C ILE A 204 32.87 -4.67 -33.18
N TYR A 205 32.29 -3.48 -33.49
CA TYR A 205 31.00 -3.03 -32.99
C TYR A 205 29.83 -3.85 -33.54
N THR A 206 29.90 -4.35 -34.78
CA THR A 206 28.90 -5.27 -35.37
C THR A 206 28.93 -6.60 -34.68
N ARG A 207 30.13 -7.13 -34.43
CA ARG A 207 30.34 -8.42 -33.72
C ARG A 207 29.83 -8.30 -32.26
N MET A 208 30.08 -7.17 -31.58
CA MET A 208 29.52 -6.92 -30.24
C MET A 208 27.99 -6.86 -30.25
N LEU A 209 27.39 -6.18 -31.23
CA LEU A 209 25.92 -6.07 -31.34
C LEU A 209 25.28 -7.46 -31.55
N LEU A 210 25.83 -8.27 -32.47
CA LEU A 210 25.35 -9.63 -32.74
C LEU A 210 25.51 -10.52 -31.51
N GLY A 211 26.69 -10.55 -30.89
CA GLY A 211 26.92 -11.33 -29.68
C GLY A 211 26.00 -10.93 -28.51
N THR A 212 25.74 -9.64 -28.36
CA THR A 212 24.78 -9.15 -27.34
C THR A 212 23.35 -9.60 -27.66
N SER A 213 22.98 -9.61 -28.97
CA SER A 213 21.67 -10.10 -29.41
C SER A 213 21.49 -11.59 -29.13
N GLU A 214 22.46 -12.40 -29.50
CA GLU A 214 22.42 -13.85 -29.24
C GLU A 214 22.34 -14.15 -27.75
N TRP A 215 23.16 -13.48 -26.95
CA TRP A 215 23.14 -13.61 -25.49
C TRP A 215 21.77 -13.22 -24.92
N LEU A 216 21.21 -12.10 -25.37
CA LEU A 216 19.90 -11.62 -24.89
C LEU A 216 18.77 -12.60 -25.26
N ILE A 217 18.76 -13.09 -26.51
CA ILE A 217 17.76 -14.07 -26.99
C ILE A 217 17.85 -15.38 -26.18
N GLN A 218 19.06 -15.84 -25.90
CA GLN A 218 19.31 -17.10 -25.19
C GLN A 218 18.89 -16.98 -23.71
N TYR A 219 19.15 -15.82 -23.06
CA TYR A 219 18.96 -15.66 -21.62
C TYR A 219 17.73 -14.84 -21.22
N GLN A 220 16.95 -14.27 -22.18
CA GLN A 220 15.81 -13.42 -21.87
C GLN A 220 14.77 -14.08 -20.94
N LEU A 221 14.48 -15.36 -21.10
CA LEU A 221 13.56 -16.10 -20.23
C LEU A 221 14.13 -16.28 -18.82
N TRP A 222 15.44 -16.55 -18.72
CA TRP A 222 16.13 -16.67 -17.44
C TRP A 222 16.19 -15.31 -16.72
N LEU A 223 16.41 -14.22 -17.46
CA LEU A 223 16.39 -12.85 -16.92
C LEU A 223 15.00 -12.48 -16.39
N LEU A 224 13.94 -12.78 -17.15
CA LEU A 224 12.56 -12.60 -16.69
C LEU A 224 12.26 -13.47 -15.46
N GLY A 225 12.65 -14.74 -15.49
CA GLY A 225 12.51 -15.64 -14.35
C GLY A 225 13.25 -15.13 -13.10
N ALA A 226 14.50 -14.70 -13.25
CA ALA A 226 15.29 -14.12 -12.16
C ALA A 226 14.67 -12.83 -11.61
N LEU A 227 14.11 -11.97 -12.45
CA LEU A 227 13.42 -10.75 -12.05
C LEU A 227 12.15 -11.06 -11.24
N VAL A 228 11.34 -12.02 -11.70
CA VAL A 228 10.13 -12.46 -10.98
C VAL A 228 10.51 -13.13 -9.65
N LEU A 229 11.48 -14.05 -9.66
CA LEU A 229 11.97 -14.70 -8.43
C LEU A 229 12.57 -13.69 -7.46
N GLY A 230 13.32 -12.72 -7.95
CA GLY A 230 13.86 -11.62 -7.16
C GLY A 230 12.75 -10.78 -6.51
N ALA A 231 11.72 -10.42 -7.27
CA ALA A 231 10.56 -9.68 -6.76
C ALA A 231 9.81 -10.49 -5.68
N VAL A 232 9.60 -11.79 -5.90
CA VAL A 232 8.97 -12.69 -4.92
C VAL A 232 9.85 -12.87 -3.68
N ALA A 233 11.15 -13.03 -3.84
CA ALA A 233 12.11 -13.17 -2.75
C ALA A 233 12.18 -11.88 -1.91
N ILE A 234 12.20 -10.72 -2.53
CA ILE A 234 12.13 -9.42 -1.86
C ILE A 234 10.81 -9.34 -1.07
N ASN A 235 9.66 -9.58 -1.71
CA ASN A 235 8.36 -9.50 -1.05
C ASN A 235 8.23 -10.46 0.15
N ARG A 236 8.82 -11.65 0.04
CA ARG A 236 8.81 -12.64 1.14
C ARG A 236 9.87 -12.35 2.19
N GLY A 237 11.04 -11.88 1.77
CA GLY A 237 12.15 -11.51 2.66
C GLY A 237 11.83 -10.29 3.54
N TRP A 238 11.03 -9.36 3.05
CA TRP A 238 10.60 -8.18 3.83
C TRP A 238 9.76 -8.53 5.07
N ARG A 239 9.32 -9.77 5.21
CA ARG A 239 8.59 -10.26 6.40
C ARG A 239 9.53 -10.86 7.46
N THR A 240 10.80 -11.08 7.16
CA THR A 240 11.76 -11.64 8.11
C THR A 240 12.45 -10.52 8.91
N PRO A 241 12.52 -10.61 10.25
CA PRO A 241 13.10 -9.55 11.10
C PRO A 241 14.56 -9.23 10.74
N ALA A 242 15.36 -10.24 10.40
CA ALA A 242 16.76 -10.03 10.03
C ALA A 242 16.93 -9.18 8.74
N VAL A 243 16.06 -9.37 7.73
CA VAL A 243 16.07 -8.58 6.50
C VAL A 243 15.56 -7.16 6.79
N GLN A 244 14.56 -7.01 7.66
CA GLN A 244 14.06 -5.69 8.07
C GLN A 244 15.16 -4.84 8.69
N ASP A 245 15.99 -5.40 9.59
CA ASP A 245 17.09 -4.68 10.22
C ASP A 245 18.14 -4.22 9.21
N VAL A 246 18.52 -5.07 8.27
CA VAL A 246 19.46 -4.73 7.20
C VAL A 246 18.88 -3.62 6.32
N VAL A 247 17.64 -3.75 5.87
CA VAL A 247 16.96 -2.76 5.03
C VAL A 247 16.84 -1.42 5.75
N GLN A 248 16.45 -1.40 7.03
CA GLN A 248 16.34 -0.18 7.83
C GLN A 248 17.68 0.54 7.99
N ARG A 249 18.78 -0.19 8.15
CA ARG A 249 20.13 0.41 8.17
C ARG A 249 20.52 1.00 6.82
N TRP A 250 20.23 0.30 5.70
CA TRP A 250 20.50 0.80 4.36
C TRP A 250 19.65 2.03 4.00
N GLN A 251 18.39 2.05 4.44
CA GLN A 251 17.51 3.22 4.27
C GLN A 251 18.09 4.50 4.88
N LEU A 252 18.80 4.40 6.01
CA LEU A 252 19.43 5.56 6.64
C LEU A 252 20.82 5.88 6.08
N LYS A 253 21.49 4.94 5.38
CA LYS A 253 22.80 5.18 4.74
C LYS A 253 22.69 5.87 3.39
N LEU A 254 21.68 5.53 2.60
CA LEU A 254 21.49 6.13 1.27
C LEU A 254 20.79 7.49 1.39
N PRO A 255 21.39 8.60 0.93
CA PRO A 255 20.88 9.96 1.19
C PRO A 255 19.44 10.16 0.71
N LEU A 256 19.11 9.55 -0.45
CA LEU A 256 17.76 9.61 -1.01
C LEU A 256 16.73 8.90 -0.13
N LEU A 257 17.02 7.67 0.30
CA LEU A 257 16.13 6.87 1.15
C LEU A 257 16.07 7.42 2.59
N ARG A 258 17.20 7.95 3.09
CA ARG A 258 17.27 8.60 4.41
C ARG A 258 16.28 9.74 4.52
N THR A 259 16.27 10.64 3.54
CA THR A 259 15.36 11.80 3.54
C THR A 259 13.91 11.35 3.60
N ALA A 260 13.51 10.40 2.75
CA ALA A 260 12.16 9.85 2.76
C ALA A 260 11.80 9.19 4.10
N THR A 261 12.69 8.35 4.62
CA THR A 261 12.47 7.62 5.88
C THR A 261 12.30 8.58 7.05
N VAL A 262 13.21 9.56 7.20
CA VAL A 262 13.15 10.56 8.28
C VAL A 262 11.87 11.39 8.19
N LEU A 263 11.48 11.84 6.99
CA LEU A 263 10.24 12.62 6.80
C LEU A 263 9.00 11.79 7.18
N VAL A 264 8.91 10.54 6.74
CA VAL A 264 7.78 9.66 7.04
C VAL A 264 7.69 9.36 8.54
N GLU A 265 8.82 9.06 9.20
CA GLU A 265 8.83 8.80 10.64
C GLU A 265 8.54 10.07 11.44
N ARG A 266 9.01 11.24 11.00
CA ARG A 266 8.67 12.55 11.60
C ARG A 266 7.17 12.82 11.51
N ILE A 267 6.56 12.59 10.36
CA ILE A 267 5.11 12.74 10.18
C ILE A 267 4.35 11.83 11.15
N ARG A 268 4.72 10.54 11.22
CA ARG A 268 4.03 9.57 12.10
C ARG A 268 4.15 9.92 13.57
N PHE A 269 5.33 10.28 14.00
CA PHE A 269 5.60 10.61 15.40
C PHE A 269 4.86 11.89 15.81
N ASN A 270 5.01 12.98 15.04
CA ASN A 270 4.39 14.26 15.38
C ASN A 270 2.87 14.27 15.19
N SER A 271 2.33 13.61 14.16
CA SER A 271 0.89 13.48 13.97
C SER A 271 0.24 12.76 15.16
N GLY A 272 0.85 11.65 15.61
CA GLY A 272 0.40 10.93 16.79
C GLY A 272 0.41 11.79 18.05
N LEU A 273 1.52 12.51 18.29
CA LEU A 273 1.65 13.43 19.43
C LEU A 273 0.60 14.54 19.39
N SER A 274 0.47 15.24 18.27
CA SER A 274 -0.50 16.31 18.11
C SER A 274 -1.93 15.84 18.41
N MET A 275 -2.33 14.68 17.83
CA MET A 275 -3.66 14.11 18.03
C MET A 275 -3.92 13.76 19.50
N MET A 276 -2.96 13.15 20.19
CA MET A 276 -3.10 12.76 21.59
C MET A 276 -3.16 13.99 22.52
N LEU A 277 -2.25 14.95 22.34
CA LEU A 277 -2.23 16.17 23.14
C LEU A 277 -3.50 17.02 22.96
N GLN A 278 -4.00 17.13 21.73
CA GLN A 278 -5.26 17.80 21.45
C GLN A 278 -6.49 17.06 22.02
N SER A 279 -6.34 15.76 22.30
CA SER A 279 -7.37 14.96 22.98
C SER A 279 -7.22 14.96 24.52
N GLY A 280 -6.34 15.83 25.06
CA GLY A 280 -6.14 16.00 26.49
C GLY A 280 -5.23 14.98 27.16
N VAL A 281 -4.49 14.18 26.37
CA VAL A 281 -3.50 13.25 26.92
C VAL A 281 -2.28 14.03 27.40
N SER A 282 -1.77 13.70 28.59
CA SER A 282 -0.53 14.29 29.09
C SER A 282 0.66 14.01 28.19
N ILE A 283 1.62 14.94 28.13
CA ILE A 283 2.77 14.87 27.21
C ILE A 283 3.64 13.62 27.42
N ASP A 284 3.81 13.19 28.65
CA ASP A 284 4.60 11.99 29.01
C ASP A 284 3.97 10.71 28.44
N VAL A 285 2.66 10.54 28.59
CA VAL A 285 1.91 9.39 28.04
C VAL A 285 1.85 9.49 26.51
N ALA A 286 1.60 10.69 25.96
CA ALA A 286 1.56 10.90 24.52
C ALA A 286 2.90 10.56 23.85
N LEU A 287 4.04 10.95 24.43
CA LEU A 287 5.38 10.59 23.93
C LEU A 287 5.62 9.09 23.93
N GLU A 288 5.25 8.40 25.02
CA GLU A 288 5.43 6.95 25.15
C GLU A 288 4.61 6.18 24.09
N LEU A 289 3.36 6.59 23.87
CA LEU A 289 2.51 5.99 22.84
C LEU A 289 2.97 6.36 21.41
N ALA A 290 3.44 7.59 21.19
CA ALA A 290 3.91 8.04 19.89
C ALA A 290 5.17 7.31 19.43
N ILE A 291 6.06 6.91 20.34
CA ILE A 291 7.23 6.08 20.03
C ILE A 291 6.80 4.74 19.39
N GLY A 292 5.68 4.17 19.83
CA GLY A 292 5.10 2.96 19.24
C GLY A 292 4.75 3.09 17.75
N ASN A 293 4.50 4.31 17.25
CA ASN A 293 4.18 4.56 15.85
C ASN A 293 5.41 4.65 14.94
N VAL A 294 6.61 4.84 15.51
CA VAL A 294 7.87 4.88 14.76
C VAL A 294 8.23 3.46 14.32
N ARG A 295 8.33 3.24 13.02
CA ARG A 295 8.61 1.90 12.46
C ARG A 295 10.09 1.60 12.34
N ASN A 296 10.91 2.61 12.01
CA ASN A 296 12.35 2.43 11.93
C ASN A 296 12.94 2.26 13.34
N GLN A 297 13.59 1.11 13.60
CA GLN A 297 14.09 0.78 14.94
C GLN A 297 15.19 1.72 15.41
N LEU A 298 16.07 2.20 14.52
CA LEU A 298 17.16 3.12 14.87
C LEU A 298 16.59 4.47 15.31
N ILE A 299 15.64 5.00 14.55
CA ILE A 299 14.95 6.25 14.91
C ILE A 299 14.14 6.08 16.20
N ARG A 300 13.47 4.93 16.36
CA ARG A 300 12.75 4.61 17.59
C ARG A 300 13.68 4.62 18.80
N GLN A 301 14.88 4.05 18.68
CA GLN A 301 15.88 4.07 19.76
C GLN A 301 16.30 5.49 20.12
N GLU A 302 16.58 6.36 19.12
CA GLU A 302 16.92 7.76 19.36
C GLU A 302 15.84 8.49 20.16
N VAL A 303 14.57 8.34 19.76
CA VAL A 303 13.44 8.97 20.43
C VAL A 303 13.18 8.36 21.82
N THR A 304 13.43 7.05 22.00
CA THR A 304 13.34 6.40 23.32
C THR A 304 14.40 6.94 24.28
N ILE A 305 15.62 7.17 23.80
CA ILE A 305 16.68 7.80 24.59
C ILE A 305 16.27 9.22 25.00
N ALA A 306 15.70 9.99 24.04
CA ALA A 306 15.20 11.34 24.32
C ALA A 306 14.09 11.33 25.39
N LEU A 307 13.12 10.39 25.31
CA LEU A 307 12.09 10.21 26.35
C LEU A 307 12.69 9.95 27.71
N GLY A 308 13.74 9.11 27.79
CA GLY A 308 14.44 8.87 29.05
C GLY A 308 15.08 10.13 29.66
N LYS A 309 15.52 11.10 28.86
CA LYS A 309 16.04 12.39 29.29
C LYS A 309 14.92 13.33 29.75
N ILE A 310 13.79 13.38 28.99
CA ILE A 310 12.60 14.16 29.36
C ILE A 310 12.05 13.71 30.69
N LYS A 311 11.96 12.39 30.93
CA LYS A 311 11.53 11.82 32.23
C LYS A 311 12.45 12.21 33.41
N ARG A 312 13.70 12.60 33.12
CA ARG A 312 14.67 13.13 34.11
C ARG A 312 14.63 14.66 34.26
N GLY A 313 13.72 15.34 33.58
CA GLY A 313 13.53 16.78 33.66
C GLY A 313 14.30 17.60 32.63
N GLU A 314 14.91 16.96 31.59
CA GLU A 314 15.49 17.70 30.47
C GLU A 314 14.37 18.30 29.62
N MET A 315 14.55 19.51 29.09
CA MET A 315 13.60 20.16 28.20
C MET A 315 13.31 19.28 26.97
N LEU A 316 12.05 19.22 26.57
CA LEU A 316 11.58 18.42 25.42
C LEU A 316 12.33 18.78 24.13
N SER A 317 12.46 20.09 23.87
CA SER A 317 13.16 20.66 22.71
C SER A 317 14.64 20.24 22.67
N ALA A 318 15.33 20.30 23.80
CA ALA A 318 16.74 19.92 23.93
C ALA A 318 16.95 18.41 23.75
N ALA A 319 16.12 17.60 24.37
CA ALA A 319 16.22 16.14 24.28
C ALA A 319 15.91 15.63 22.86
N LEU A 320 14.87 16.12 22.21
CA LEU A 320 14.45 15.70 20.87
C LEU A 320 15.40 16.22 19.76
N LYS A 321 16.08 17.35 19.96
CA LYS A 321 17.10 17.88 19.03
C LYS A 321 18.21 16.85 18.74
N GLN A 322 18.47 15.93 19.64
CA GLN A 322 19.49 14.90 19.48
C GLN A 322 19.08 13.78 18.52
N SER A 323 17.82 13.72 18.12
CA SER A 323 17.32 12.74 17.14
C SER A 323 17.32 13.33 15.72
N CYS A 324 17.47 12.46 14.73
CA CYS A 324 17.39 12.86 13.32
C CYS A 324 16.03 13.41 12.89
N LEU A 325 15.00 13.26 13.73
CA LEU A 325 13.67 13.80 13.46
C LEU A 325 13.58 15.32 13.62
N TYR A 326 14.46 15.93 14.43
CA TYR A 326 14.36 17.35 14.80
C TYR A 326 15.63 18.13 14.43
N PRO A 327 15.82 18.49 13.14
CA PRO A 327 16.81 19.49 12.78
C PRO A 327 16.52 20.83 13.46
N ASP A 328 17.52 21.73 13.47
CA ASP A 328 17.52 22.98 14.25
C ASP A 328 16.21 23.79 14.17
N LEU A 329 15.63 23.92 12.98
CA LEU A 329 14.35 24.62 12.80
C LEU A 329 13.22 24.03 13.63
N PHE A 330 13.07 22.69 13.62
CA PHE A 330 11.99 22.03 14.36
C PHE A 330 12.26 22.00 15.87
N ALA A 331 13.53 21.90 16.27
CA ALA A 331 13.91 22.01 17.67
C ALA A 331 13.59 23.42 18.23
N SER A 332 13.84 24.48 17.44
CA SER A 332 13.46 25.85 17.82
C SER A 332 11.94 26.05 17.91
N LEU A 333 11.17 25.44 16.99
CA LEU A 333 9.71 25.47 17.08
C LEU A 333 9.20 24.75 18.34
N LEU A 334 9.83 23.63 18.72
CA LEU A 334 9.49 22.93 19.95
C LEU A 334 9.80 23.77 21.19
N SER A 335 10.94 24.49 21.22
CA SER A 335 11.25 25.40 22.35
C SER A 335 10.17 26.46 22.54
N ILE A 336 9.72 27.08 21.43
CA ILE A 336 8.62 28.07 21.50
C ILE A 336 7.33 27.43 22.02
N GLY A 337 7.00 26.20 21.55
CA GLY A 337 5.83 25.48 22.01
C GLY A 337 5.89 25.05 23.47
N GLU A 338 7.10 24.73 23.97
CA GLU A 338 7.36 24.37 25.34
C GLU A 338 7.22 25.60 26.28
N GLU A 339 7.74 26.74 25.86
CA GLU A 339 7.62 28.02 26.59
C GLU A 339 6.18 28.57 26.59
N SER A 340 5.45 28.44 25.49
CA SER A 340 4.06 28.93 25.38
C SER A 340 3.00 27.97 25.89
N GLY A 341 3.36 26.71 26.16
CA GLY A 341 2.40 25.65 26.50
C GLY A 341 1.58 25.12 25.31
N GLU A 342 1.89 25.54 24.06
CA GLU A 342 1.14 25.20 22.85
C GLU A 342 1.75 24.01 22.07
N LEU A 343 2.31 23.02 22.78
CA LEU A 343 2.98 21.88 22.15
C LEU A 343 2.11 21.15 21.12
N ALA A 344 0.81 21.00 21.42
CA ALA A 344 -0.11 20.31 20.50
C ALA A 344 -0.19 20.99 19.12
N ARG A 345 -0.19 22.31 19.08
CA ARG A 345 -0.21 23.12 17.85
C ARG A 345 1.14 23.04 17.13
N ILE A 346 2.24 23.08 17.86
CA ILE A 346 3.58 22.98 17.28
C ILE A 346 3.80 21.61 16.63
N PHE A 347 3.41 20.51 17.27
CA PHE A 347 3.49 19.19 16.67
C PHE A 347 2.63 19.05 15.40
N ASP A 348 1.46 19.71 15.36
CA ASP A 348 0.63 19.77 14.15
C ASP A 348 1.34 20.54 13.02
N GLU A 349 1.91 21.71 13.32
CA GLU A 349 2.67 22.51 12.34
C GLU A 349 3.88 21.75 11.80
N ILE A 350 4.63 21.04 12.67
CA ILE A 350 5.75 20.19 12.24
C ILE A 350 5.26 19.07 11.31
N THR A 351 4.12 18.48 11.64
CA THR A 351 3.48 17.44 10.81
C THR A 351 3.16 18.00 9.43
N GLN A 352 2.43 19.11 9.34
CA GLN A 352 2.03 19.72 8.08
C GLN A 352 3.22 20.16 7.22
N ARG A 353 4.27 20.73 7.83
CA ARG A 353 5.52 21.07 7.12
C ARG A 353 6.20 19.83 6.57
N SER A 354 6.34 18.79 7.39
CA SER A 354 6.97 17.53 6.96
C SER A 354 6.16 16.84 5.85
N GLN A 355 4.83 16.95 5.87
CA GLN A 355 3.95 16.45 4.81
C GLN A 355 4.18 17.20 3.49
N ARG A 356 4.30 18.54 3.54
CA ARG A 356 4.61 19.37 2.37
C ARG A 356 6.01 19.05 1.81
N GLU A 357 7.01 18.93 2.69
CA GLU A 357 8.36 18.54 2.30
C GLU A 357 8.39 17.16 1.63
N PHE A 358 7.69 16.18 2.18
CA PHE A 358 7.64 14.84 1.61
C PHE A 358 6.93 14.84 0.24
N SER A 359 5.81 15.56 0.10
CA SER A 359 5.12 15.70 -1.18
C SER A 359 6.01 16.35 -2.23
N ALA A 360 6.73 17.43 -1.88
CA ALA A 360 7.67 18.09 -2.77
C ALA A 360 8.85 17.18 -3.15
N TRP A 361 9.35 16.39 -2.20
CA TRP A 361 10.43 15.44 -2.45
C TRP A 361 9.99 14.34 -3.44
N VAL A 362 8.79 13.76 -3.28
CA VAL A 362 8.23 12.79 -4.22
C VAL A 362 8.11 13.40 -5.61
N THR A 363 7.54 14.60 -5.72
CA THR A 363 7.38 15.30 -7.01
C THR A 363 8.73 15.54 -7.69
N ARG A 364 9.73 16.02 -6.96
CA ARG A 364 11.08 16.23 -7.54
C ARG A 364 11.70 14.96 -8.09
N LEU A 365 11.58 13.85 -7.35
CA LEU A 365 12.10 12.56 -7.81
C LEU A 365 11.45 12.10 -9.11
N THR A 366 10.13 12.19 -9.17
CA THR A 366 9.37 11.73 -10.34
C THR A 366 9.62 12.60 -11.55
N THR A 367 9.73 13.92 -11.37
CA THR A 367 10.08 14.85 -12.47
C THR A 367 11.48 14.61 -13.03
N LEU A 368 12.44 14.16 -12.20
CA LEU A 368 13.80 13.83 -12.67
C LEU A 368 13.86 12.48 -13.40
N LEU A 369 12.93 11.55 -13.14
CA LEU A 369 12.90 10.26 -13.83
C LEU A 369 12.58 10.40 -15.32
N GLU A 370 11.74 11.35 -15.71
CA GLU A 370 11.32 11.53 -17.10
C GLU A 370 12.49 11.88 -18.05
N PRO A 371 13.31 12.94 -17.82
CA PRO A 371 14.48 13.22 -18.65
C PRO A 371 15.51 12.08 -18.65
N LEU A 372 15.70 11.43 -17.48
CA LEU A 372 16.62 10.31 -17.38
C LEU A 372 16.18 9.14 -18.27
N MET A 373 14.92 8.80 -18.27
CA MET A 373 14.36 7.75 -19.13
C MET A 373 14.47 8.09 -20.60
N MET A 374 14.22 9.36 -21.00
CA MET A 374 14.39 9.82 -22.38
C MET A 374 15.86 9.70 -22.84
N LEU A 375 16.81 10.10 -21.99
CA LEU A 375 18.25 9.98 -22.29
C LEU A 375 18.69 8.52 -22.44
N VAL A 376 18.28 7.66 -21.52
CA VAL A 376 18.59 6.23 -21.57
C VAL A 376 18.04 5.59 -22.85
N MET A 377 16.77 5.90 -23.20
CA MET A 377 16.15 5.36 -24.39
C MET A 377 16.77 5.90 -25.68
N GLY A 378 16.94 7.22 -25.76
CA GLY A 378 17.60 7.85 -26.90
C GLY A 378 19.02 7.28 -27.10
N GLY A 379 19.73 7.04 -26.00
CA GLY A 379 21.06 6.42 -26.01
C GLY A 379 21.02 4.98 -26.57
N ILE A 380 20.11 4.14 -26.08
CA ILE A 380 20.01 2.75 -26.54
C ILE A 380 19.59 2.67 -28.02
N VAL A 381 18.50 3.31 -28.39
CA VAL A 381 17.97 3.28 -29.75
C VAL A 381 18.96 3.93 -30.71
N GLY A 382 19.51 5.11 -30.33
CA GLY A 382 20.50 5.84 -31.14
C GLY A 382 21.76 5.02 -31.37
N SER A 383 22.30 4.33 -30.33
CA SER A 383 23.48 3.49 -30.49
C SER A 383 23.23 2.32 -31.46
N VAL A 384 22.07 1.66 -31.37
CA VAL A 384 21.71 0.58 -32.30
C VAL A 384 21.63 1.09 -33.73
N VAL A 385 20.97 2.24 -33.97
CA VAL A 385 20.82 2.82 -35.31
C VAL A 385 22.20 3.22 -35.87
N ILE A 386 23.05 3.86 -35.07
CA ILE A 386 24.41 4.26 -35.50
C ILE A 386 25.23 3.01 -35.88
N ILE A 387 25.24 1.98 -35.04
CA ILE A 387 25.95 0.74 -35.31
C ILE A 387 25.44 0.10 -36.62
N MET A 388 24.13 0.07 -36.83
CA MET A 388 23.54 -0.42 -38.05
C MET A 388 24.01 0.39 -39.28
N MET A 389 23.96 1.71 -39.23
CA MET A 389 24.34 2.58 -40.33
C MET A 389 25.82 2.45 -40.69
N VAL A 390 26.69 2.39 -39.69
CA VAL A 390 28.13 2.17 -39.89
C VAL A 390 28.41 0.75 -40.44
N SER A 391 27.69 -0.27 -39.96
CA SER A 391 27.82 -1.63 -40.48
C SER A 391 27.43 -1.73 -41.95
N ILE A 392 26.32 -1.13 -42.37
CA ILE A 392 25.87 -1.12 -43.76
C ILE A 392 26.88 -0.36 -44.66
N ASN A 393 27.41 0.77 -44.17
CA ASN A 393 28.36 1.56 -44.94
C ASN A 393 29.70 0.84 -45.09
N ALA A 394 30.18 0.12 -44.06
CA ALA A 394 31.39 -0.69 -44.16
C ALA A 394 31.29 -1.84 -45.17
N THR A 395 30.10 -2.41 -45.35
CA THR A 395 29.85 -3.47 -46.33
C THR A 395 29.74 -2.92 -47.77
N SER A 396 29.23 -1.69 -47.95
CA SER A 396 29.09 -1.07 -49.27
C SER A 396 30.45 -0.56 -49.82
N THR A 397 31.39 -0.21 -48.95
CA THR A 397 32.76 0.24 -49.33
C THR A 397 33.79 -0.86 -49.44
N GLY A 398 33.54 -2.05 -48.92
CA GLY A 398 34.43 -3.23 -49.04
C GLY A 398 34.18 -4.10 -50.28
N GLY A 399 33.27 -3.72 -51.16
CA GLY A 399 32.92 -4.41 -52.41
C GLY A 399 33.42 -3.75 -53.72
N LEU A 400 34.40 -2.84 -53.64
CA LEU A 400 35.11 -2.27 -54.81
C LEU A 400 36.52 -2.83 -54.92
#